data_8b40fbe2bf3457e4551b275a5071cbf6
#
_entry.id   8b40fbe2bf3457e4551b275a5071cbf6
#
_cell.length_a   1.000
_cell.length_b   1.000
_cell.length_c   1.000
_cell.angle_alpha   90.00
_cell.angle_beta   90.00
_cell.angle_gamma   90.00
#
_symmetry.space_group_name_H-M   'P 1'
#
loop_
_entity.id
_entity.type
_entity.pdbx_description
1 polymer ?
#
loop_
_entity_poly.entity_id
_entity_poly.type
_entity_poly.pdbx_seq_one_letter_code
_entity_poly.pdbx_strand_id
1 'polypeptide(L)'
;MAQEEPVEDESLKGPRRRAGTSTSSFGVSKREGHDASVYYGSRLYDGIVSSREVGPQQELPPTLANTLIAGDSRNLDLPNNCVQLVVTSPPYNASKAYDEDLSLSEYLELLYDVFAECYRVLAPGGRMVINVANLGRKPYIPLSSHINIMMNQLG
;
A
#
# COMPACT_ATOMS: atom_id res chain seq x y z
N MET A 1 32.62 -58.49 4.57
CA MET A 1 32.60 -57.23 3.80
C MET A 1 31.16 -56.83 3.70
N ALA A 2 30.73 -55.94 4.58
CA ALA A 2 29.40 -55.36 4.56
C ALA A 2 29.44 -54.11 3.65
N GLN A 3 28.57 -54.06 2.65
CA GLN A 3 28.43 -52.90 1.79
C GLN A 3 27.47 -51.94 2.47
N GLU A 4 27.98 -50.74 2.80
CA GLU A 4 27.15 -49.61 3.25
C GLU A 4 26.40 -49.04 2.05
N GLU A 5 25.09 -49.04 2.14
CA GLU A 5 24.23 -48.30 1.21
C GLU A 5 24.32 -46.78 1.49
N PRO A 6 24.36 -45.93 0.45
CA PRO A 6 24.43 -44.50 0.63
C PRO A 6 23.10 -43.96 1.19
N VAL A 7 23.18 -43.26 2.32
CA VAL A 7 22.09 -42.49 2.90
C VAL A 7 21.80 -41.32 1.97
N GLU A 8 20.66 -41.36 1.30
CA GLU A 8 20.16 -40.21 0.51
C GLU A 8 19.82 -39.05 1.46
N ASP A 9 20.50 -37.93 1.29
CA ASP A 9 20.26 -36.67 1.98
C ASP A 9 18.93 -36.07 1.51
N GLU A 10 17.90 -36.19 2.33
CA GLU A 10 16.56 -35.60 2.06
C GLU A 10 16.51 -34.05 2.13
N SER A 11 17.59 -33.38 2.48
CA SER A 11 17.64 -31.92 2.69
C SER A 11 17.65 -31.09 1.38
N LEU A 12 17.78 -31.75 0.21
CA LEU A 12 17.88 -31.08 -1.09
C LEU A 12 16.60 -31.10 -1.93
N LYS A 13 15.50 -31.62 -1.39
CA LYS A 13 14.21 -31.52 -2.08
C LYS A 13 13.65 -30.11 -1.89
N GLY A 14 13.95 -29.22 -2.83
CA GLY A 14 13.33 -27.92 -2.95
C GLY A 14 11.80 -28.00 -2.92
N PRO A 15 11.09 -26.93 -2.61
CA PRO A 15 9.65 -26.93 -2.40
C PRO A 15 8.93 -27.58 -3.59
N ARG A 16 8.19 -28.65 -3.33
CA ARG A 16 7.40 -29.35 -4.36
C ARG A 16 6.51 -28.33 -5.06
N ARG A 17 6.74 -28.11 -6.37
CA ARG A 17 5.82 -27.35 -7.22
C ARG A 17 4.43 -27.94 -7.04
N ARG A 18 3.54 -27.23 -6.37
CA ARG A 18 2.12 -27.57 -6.33
C ARG A 18 1.61 -27.57 -7.76
N ALA A 19 0.86 -28.62 -8.12
CA ALA A 19 0.18 -28.72 -9.41
C ALA A 19 -0.59 -27.42 -9.69
N GLY A 20 -0.40 -26.89 -10.92
CA GLY A 20 -0.90 -25.58 -11.31
C GLY A 20 -2.34 -25.36 -10.90
N THR A 21 -2.59 -24.23 -10.29
CA THR A 21 -3.94 -23.74 -10.06
C THR A 21 -4.61 -23.60 -11.42
N SER A 22 -5.66 -24.37 -11.65
CA SER A 22 -6.59 -24.12 -12.75
C SER A 22 -7.07 -22.68 -12.59
N THR A 23 -6.65 -21.80 -13.48
CA THR A 23 -7.19 -20.44 -13.55
C THR A 23 -8.64 -20.56 -14.00
N SER A 24 -9.52 -20.65 -13.03
CA SER A 24 -10.94 -20.45 -13.29
C SER A 24 -11.13 -19.04 -13.82
N SER A 25 -12.05 -18.91 -14.76
CA SER A 25 -12.48 -17.71 -15.44
C SER A 25 -12.11 -16.39 -14.79
N PHE A 26 -11.56 -15.50 -15.60
CA PHE A 26 -11.18 -14.13 -15.34
C PHE A 26 -12.01 -13.49 -14.21
N GLY A 27 -11.37 -13.16 -13.12
CA GLY A 27 -11.95 -12.31 -12.07
C GLY A 27 -12.27 -12.95 -10.73
N VAL A 28 -12.22 -14.27 -10.58
CA VAL A 28 -12.42 -14.91 -9.27
C VAL A 28 -11.08 -15.36 -8.70
N SER A 29 -10.47 -14.50 -7.91
CA SER A 29 -9.30 -14.87 -7.12
C SER A 29 -9.74 -15.76 -5.96
N LYS A 30 -9.27 -17.01 -5.90
CA LYS A 30 -9.35 -17.85 -4.69
C LYS A 30 -8.38 -17.39 -3.60
N ARG A 31 -8.19 -16.07 -3.46
CA ARG A 31 -7.26 -15.49 -2.48
C ARG A 31 -7.86 -15.32 -1.08
N GLU A 32 -9.17 -15.47 -0.96
CA GLU A 32 -9.80 -15.50 0.36
C GLU A 32 -9.37 -16.78 1.10
N GLY A 33 -8.74 -16.59 2.24
CA GLY A 33 -8.22 -17.67 3.08
C GLY A 33 -6.86 -18.25 2.64
N HIS A 34 -6.15 -17.65 1.68
CA HIS A 34 -4.81 -18.08 1.32
C HIS A 34 -3.79 -17.54 2.34
N ASP A 35 -3.11 -18.46 3.02
CA ASP A 35 -1.98 -18.08 3.86
C ASP A 35 -0.79 -17.62 3.00
N ALA A 36 -0.53 -16.33 3.02
CA ALA A 36 0.55 -15.70 2.28
C ALA A 36 1.85 -15.53 3.11
N SER A 37 1.88 -16.01 4.36
CA SER A 37 3.01 -15.84 5.28
C SER A 37 4.33 -16.35 4.71
N VAL A 38 4.30 -17.46 3.93
CA VAL A 38 5.47 -18.01 3.25
C VAL A 38 6.11 -17.02 2.26
N TYR A 39 5.32 -16.15 1.64
CA TYR A 39 5.83 -15.14 0.71
C TYR A 39 6.41 -13.95 1.47
N TYR A 40 5.72 -13.48 2.49
CA TYR A 40 6.16 -12.34 3.31
C TYR A 40 7.35 -12.66 4.22
N GLY A 41 7.58 -13.92 4.54
CA GLY A 41 8.77 -14.38 5.26
C GLY A 41 10.01 -14.54 4.37
N SER A 42 9.96 -14.16 3.08
CA SER A 42 11.12 -14.19 2.20
C SER A 42 12.02 -12.97 2.41
N ARG A 43 13.32 -13.13 2.16
CA ARG A 43 14.33 -12.05 2.27
C ARG A 43 14.02 -10.82 1.38
N LEU A 44 13.16 -10.99 0.37
CA LEU A 44 12.71 -9.89 -0.48
C LEU A 44 11.98 -8.82 0.34
N TYR A 45 11.30 -9.23 1.40
CA TYR A 45 10.50 -8.34 2.24
C TYR A 45 11.23 -7.85 3.49
N ASP A 46 12.51 -8.24 3.68
CA ASP A 46 13.32 -7.79 4.81
C ASP A 46 13.42 -6.25 4.79
N GLY A 47 12.91 -5.61 5.82
CA GLY A 47 12.91 -4.15 5.97
C GLY A 47 11.88 -3.38 5.12
N ILE A 48 11.05 -4.06 4.33
CA ILE A 48 9.97 -3.43 3.55
C ILE A 48 8.63 -3.51 4.30
N VAL A 49 8.41 -4.60 5.04
CA VAL A 49 7.18 -4.76 5.81
C VAL A 49 7.21 -3.80 6.98
N SER A 50 6.28 -2.86 7.00
CA SER A 50 6.13 -1.94 8.12
C SER A 50 5.89 -2.72 9.42
N SER A 51 6.76 -2.49 10.41
CA SER A 51 6.59 -3.02 11.76
C SER A 51 5.59 -2.21 12.58
N ARG A 52 4.82 -1.32 11.94
CA ARG A 52 3.85 -0.49 12.63
C ARG A 52 2.82 -1.38 13.32
N GLU A 53 2.76 -1.29 14.63
CA GLU A 53 1.66 -1.83 15.40
C GLU A 53 0.38 -1.08 15.01
N VAL A 54 -0.48 -1.74 14.26
CA VAL A 54 -1.78 -1.18 13.88
C VAL A 54 -2.72 -1.39 15.05
N GLY A 55 -3.11 -0.30 15.69
CA GLY A 55 -4.10 -0.33 16.77
C GLY A 55 -5.47 -0.84 16.29
N PRO A 56 -6.40 -1.13 17.22
CA PRO A 56 -7.73 -1.60 16.87
C PRO A 56 -8.48 -0.55 16.03
N GLN A 57 -9.40 -1.04 15.21
CA GLN A 57 -10.32 -0.16 14.50
C GLN A 57 -11.14 0.65 15.49
N GLN A 58 -11.29 1.96 15.21
CA GLN A 58 -12.14 2.87 15.96
C GLN A 58 -13.42 3.17 15.17
N GLU A 59 -14.46 3.54 15.88
CA GLU A 59 -15.70 3.99 15.24
C GLU A 59 -15.58 5.44 14.78
N LEU A 60 -16.10 5.71 13.59
CA LEU A 60 -16.26 7.08 13.10
C LEU A 60 -17.36 7.77 13.93
N PRO A 61 -17.09 8.96 14.51
CA PRO A 61 -18.12 9.70 15.20
C PRO A 61 -19.35 9.95 14.31
N PRO A 62 -20.58 9.66 14.78
CA PRO A 62 -21.78 9.81 13.96
C PRO A 62 -21.99 11.22 13.39
N THR A 63 -21.46 12.23 14.08
CA THR A 63 -21.50 13.63 13.64
C THR A 63 -20.67 13.92 12.40
N LEU A 64 -19.68 13.05 12.11
CA LEU A 64 -18.80 13.17 10.95
C LEU A 64 -19.25 12.27 9.78
N ALA A 65 -20.24 11.40 10.01
CA ALA A 65 -20.78 10.55 8.95
C ALA A 65 -21.66 11.36 8.00
N ASN A 66 -21.48 11.16 6.69
CA ASN A 66 -22.25 11.83 5.62
C ASN A 66 -22.15 13.38 5.66
N THR A 67 -21.03 13.92 6.10
CA THR A 67 -20.78 15.36 6.19
C THR A 67 -19.73 15.80 5.17
N LEU A 68 -19.81 17.07 4.77
CA LEU A 68 -18.76 17.76 4.02
C LEU A 68 -17.98 18.65 4.99
N ILE A 69 -16.68 18.42 5.08
CA ILE A 69 -15.81 19.16 6.01
C ILE A 69 -14.80 19.93 5.16
N ALA A 70 -14.74 21.24 5.35
CA ALA A 70 -13.67 22.06 4.80
C ALA A 70 -12.52 22.09 5.78
N GLY A 71 -11.32 21.70 5.33
CA GLY A 71 -10.14 21.62 6.21
C GLY A 71 -8.89 21.29 5.44
N ASP A 72 -7.77 21.23 6.17
CA ASP A 72 -6.48 20.82 5.64
C ASP A 72 -6.34 19.28 5.73
N SER A 73 -6.14 18.63 4.59
CA SER A 73 -5.99 17.17 4.54
C SER A 73 -4.72 16.64 5.20
N ARG A 74 -3.79 17.52 5.58
CA ARG A 74 -2.60 17.17 6.37
C ARG A 74 -2.90 16.99 7.85
N ASN A 75 -4.08 17.41 8.29
CA ASN A 75 -4.51 17.32 9.68
C ASN A 75 -6.04 17.14 9.73
N LEU A 76 -6.47 15.88 9.66
CA LEU A 76 -7.89 15.53 9.69
C LEU A 76 -8.38 15.40 11.13
N ASP A 77 -9.47 16.08 11.47
CA ASP A 77 -10.13 15.92 12.76
C ASP A 77 -10.92 14.58 12.83
N LEU A 78 -10.19 13.49 12.65
CA LEU A 78 -10.70 12.13 12.65
C LEU A 78 -9.90 11.24 13.61
N PRO A 79 -10.55 10.29 14.30
CA PRO A 79 -9.85 9.27 15.08
C PRO A 79 -8.89 8.43 14.22
N ASN A 80 -7.89 7.82 14.84
CA ASN A 80 -7.06 6.83 14.18
C ASN A 80 -7.89 5.61 13.76
N ASN A 81 -7.53 4.95 12.66
CA ASN A 81 -8.08 3.64 12.29
C ASN A 81 -9.62 3.61 12.16
N CYS A 82 -10.26 4.68 11.70
CA CYS A 82 -11.73 4.78 11.64
C CYS A 82 -12.32 4.76 10.23
N VAL A 83 -11.49 4.91 9.17
CA VAL A 83 -11.94 5.02 7.78
C VAL A 83 -11.62 3.75 6.99
N GLN A 84 -12.61 3.19 6.31
CA GLN A 84 -12.45 1.96 5.53
C GLN A 84 -11.84 2.21 4.13
N LEU A 85 -12.11 3.38 3.56
CA LEU A 85 -11.69 3.73 2.21
C LEU A 85 -11.36 5.21 2.11
N VAL A 86 -10.19 5.51 1.57
CA VAL A 86 -9.79 6.85 1.12
C VAL A 86 -9.76 6.84 -0.40
N VAL A 87 -10.40 7.81 -1.03
CA VAL A 87 -10.33 8.04 -2.47
C VAL A 87 -9.91 9.47 -2.71
N THR A 88 -8.82 9.67 -3.43
CA THR A 88 -8.28 11.01 -3.70
C THR A 88 -7.71 11.13 -5.10
N SER A 89 -7.78 12.34 -5.65
CA SER A 89 -7.08 12.77 -6.86
C SER A 89 -6.37 14.08 -6.52
N PRO A 90 -5.10 14.04 -6.10
CA PRO A 90 -4.38 15.24 -5.71
C PRO A 90 -4.18 16.16 -6.93
N PRO A 91 -4.05 17.48 -6.74
CA PRO A 91 -3.66 18.39 -7.80
C PRO A 91 -2.30 17.96 -8.36
N TYR A 92 -2.11 18.06 -9.68
CA TYR A 92 -0.90 17.51 -10.34
C TYR A 92 0.28 18.48 -10.36
N ASN A 93 0.14 19.66 -9.78
CA ASN A 93 1.11 20.76 -9.86
C ASN A 93 1.55 21.03 -11.32
N ALA A 94 0.58 21.10 -12.21
CA ALA A 94 0.78 21.20 -13.66
C ALA A 94 0.49 22.59 -14.23
N SER A 95 0.63 23.63 -13.39
CA SER A 95 0.35 25.05 -13.72
C SER A 95 -1.12 25.29 -14.07
N LYS A 96 -2.03 24.69 -13.33
CA LYS A 96 -3.46 25.00 -13.39
C LYS A 96 -3.78 26.17 -12.44
N ALA A 97 -4.92 26.81 -12.65
CA ALA A 97 -5.32 27.98 -11.86
C ALA A 97 -5.52 27.71 -10.36
N TYR A 98 -5.62 26.43 -9.98
CA TYR A 98 -5.76 25.96 -8.59
C TYR A 98 -4.47 25.33 -8.05
N ASP A 99 -3.40 25.24 -8.85
CA ASP A 99 -2.11 24.71 -8.40
C ASP A 99 -1.32 25.84 -7.73
N GLU A 100 -0.64 25.49 -6.65
CA GLU A 100 0.44 26.31 -6.13
C GLU A 100 1.69 26.07 -6.99
N ASP A 101 2.54 27.09 -7.15
CA ASP A 101 3.78 26.95 -7.93
C ASP A 101 4.88 26.35 -7.03
N LEU A 102 4.70 25.06 -6.70
CA LEU A 102 5.63 24.30 -5.87
C LEU A 102 6.72 23.66 -6.71
N SER A 103 7.93 23.61 -6.17
CA SER A 103 8.97 22.72 -6.68
C SER A 103 8.53 21.26 -6.55
N LEU A 104 9.16 20.34 -7.28
CA LEU A 104 8.84 18.91 -7.17
C LEU A 104 9.03 18.38 -5.75
N SER A 105 10.08 18.82 -5.03
CA SER A 105 10.33 18.40 -3.66
C SER A 105 9.23 18.88 -2.70
N GLU A 106 8.86 20.16 -2.75
CA GLU A 106 7.78 20.71 -1.93
C GLU A 106 6.44 20.03 -2.22
N TYR A 107 6.17 19.75 -3.49
CA TYR A 107 4.97 19.02 -3.87
C TYR A 107 4.96 17.58 -3.33
N LEU A 108 6.09 16.87 -3.38
CA LEU A 108 6.19 15.52 -2.83
C LEU A 108 6.09 15.51 -1.30
N GLU A 109 6.65 16.51 -0.61
CA GLU A 109 6.48 16.69 0.83
C GLU A 109 5.01 16.92 1.20
N LEU A 110 4.33 17.81 0.49
CA LEU A 110 2.89 18.04 0.66
C LEU A 110 2.08 16.74 0.50
N LEU A 111 2.37 15.95 -0.54
CA LEU A 111 1.71 14.67 -0.75
C LEU A 111 1.99 13.67 0.36
N TYR A 112 3.24 13.64 0.85
CA TYR A 112 3.63 12.76 1.94
C TYR A 112 2.82 13.07 3.22
N ASP A 113 2.72 14.34 3.59
CA ASP A 113 1.97 14.77 4.78
C ASP A 113 0.49 14.38 4.68
N VAL A 114 -0.13 14.62 3.51
CA VAL A 114 -1.52 14.23 3.26
C VAL A 114 -1.70 12.71 3.33
N PHE A 115 -0.81 11.94 2.71
CA PHE A 115 -0.95 10.48 2.69
C PHE A 115 -0.62 9.85 4.04
N ALA A 116 0.32 10.41 4.81
CA ALA A 116 0.59 9.99 6.17
C ALA A 116 -0.65 10.16 7.06
N GLU A 117 -1.34 11.28 6.90
CA GLU A 117 -2.58 11.55 7.63
C GLU A 117 -3.73 10.64 7.17
N CYS A 118 -3.87 10.44 5.87
CA CYS A 118 -4.81 9.45 5.34
C CYS A 118 -4.52 8.03 5.87
N TYR A 119 -3.23 7.66 5.95
CA TYR A 119 -2.82 6.36 6.50
C TYR A 119 -3.13 6.24 7.98
N ARG A 120 -2.97 7.32 8.76
CA ARG A 120 -3.32 7.35 10.19
C ARG A 120 -4.79 7.04 10.44
N VAL A 121 -5.68 7.60 9.61
CA VAL A 121 -7.13 7.41 9.78
C VAL A 121 -7.65 6.12 9.16
N LEU A 122 -6.89 5.46 8.27
CA LEU A 122 -7.28 4.19 7.68
C LEU A 122 -7.36 3.08 8.72
N ALA A 123 -8.49 2.39 8.75
CA ALA A 123 -8.71 1.20 9.57
C ALA A 123 -7.81 0.04 9.11
N PRO A 124 -7.49 -0.92 9.99
CA PRO A 124 -6.81 -2.15 9.59
C PRO A 124 -7.52 -2.85 8.43
N GLY A 125 -6.79 -3.12 7.35
CA GLY A 125 -7.37 -3.66 6.11
C GLY A 125 -8.14 -2.66 5.24
N GLY A 126 -8.21 -1.40 5.64
CA GLY A 126 -8.72 -0.29 4.82
C GLY A 126 -7.88 -0.08 3.56
N ARG A 127 -8.40 0.66 2.61
CA ARG A 127 -7.76 0.87 1.31
C ARG A 127 -7.69 2.34 0.95
N MET A 128 -6.59 2.72 0.31
CA MET A 128 -6.43 4.04 -0.30
C MET A 128 -6.37 3.90 -1.82
N VAL A 129 -7.20 4.67 -2.52
CA VAL A 129 -7.20 4.77 -3.97
C VAL A 129 -6.73 6.17 -4.36
N ILE A 130 -5.61 6.24 -5.05
CA ILE A 130 -5.00 7.49 -5.50
C ILE A 130 -5.08 7.53 -7.02
N ASN A 131 -5.87 8.45 -7.56
CA ASN A 131 -5.94 8.69 -9.00
C ASN A 131 -4.97 9.80 -9.37
N VAL A 132 -3.90 9.45 -10.10
CA VAL A 132 -2.87 10.39 -10.52
C VAL A 132 -2.42 10.11 -11.94
N ALA A 133 -2.12 11.15 -12.69
CA ALA A 133 -1.48 11.04 -14.00
C ALA A 133 0.02 11.40 -13.91
N ASN A 134 0.84 10.70 -14.67
CA ASN A 134 2.22 11.09 -14.85
C ASN A 134 2.30 12.32 -15.76
N LEU A 135 3.23 13.22 -15.47
CA LEU A 135 3.41 14.43 -16.28
C LEU A 135 4.26 14.11 -17.50
N GLY A 136 3.61 14.03 -18.66
CA GLY A 136 4.22 13.67 -19.94
C GLY A 136 5.05 14.79 -20.61
N ARG A 137 5.47 15.82 -19.87
CA ARG A 137 6.25 16.95 -20.37
C ARG A 137 7.74 16.63 -20.39
N LYS A 138 8.54 17.54 -20.90
CA LYS A 138 10.01 17.45 -20.87
C LYS A 138 10.54 18.37 -19.76
N PRO A 139 11.17 17.81 -18.71
CA PRO A 139 11.38 16.37 -18.47
C PRO A 139 10.09 15.63 -18.08
N TYR A 140 10.03 14.32 -18.36
CA TYR A 140 8.96 13.44 -17.90
C TYR A 140 9.06 13.23 -16.38
N ILE A 141 7.96 13.42 -15.66
CA ILE A 141 7.89 13.22 -14.20
C ILE A 141 6.95 12.06 -13.90
N PRO A 142 7.47 10.91 -13.43
CA PRO A 142 6.68 9.73 -13.11
C PRO A 142 6.05 9.84 -11.71
N LEU A 143 5.03 10.68 -11.54
CA LEU A 143 4.39 10.90 -10.23
C LEU A 143 3.91 9.60 -9.58
N SER A 144 3.38 8.66 -10.37
CA SER A 144 2.94 7.36 -9.84
C SER A 144 4.08 6.57 -9.19
N SER A 145 5.30 6.66 -9.74
CA SER A 145 6.47 5.99 -9.15
C SER A 145 6.90 6.65 -7.83
N HIS A 146 6.90 7.97 -7.77
CA HIS A 146 7.17 8.70 -6.53
C HIS A 146 6.16 8.34 -5.43
N ILE A 147 4.87 8.30 -5.78
CA ILE A 147 3.80 7.92 -4.86
C ILE A 147 3.96 6.47 -4.38
N ASN A 148 4.28 5.53 -5.27
CA ASN A 148 4.51 4.14 -4.87
C ASN A 148 5.66 3.99 -3.87
N ILE A 149 6.77 4.69 -4.09
CA ILE A 149 7.91 4.68 -3.14
C ILE A 149 7.47 5.26 -1.79
N MET A 150 6.76 6.39 -1.82
CA MET A 150 6.24 7.07 -0.64
C MET A 150 5.29 6.17 0.17
N MET A 151 4.34 5.50 -0.51
CA MET A 151 3.41 4.60 0.15
C MET A 151 4.10 3.38 0.77
N ASN A 152 5.15 2.84 0.14
CA ASN A 152 5.98 1.79 0.73
C ASN A 152 6.74 2.23 1.98
N GLN A 153 7.05 3.53 2.11
CA GLN A 153 7.69 4.09 3.31
C GLN A 153 6.69 4.28 4.46
N LEU A 154 5.42 4.52 4.13
CA LEU A 154 4.36 4.69 5.12
C LEU A 154 3.89 3.35 5.70
N GLY A 155 3.92 2.27 4.91
CA GLY A 155 3.60 0.92 5.38
C GLY A 155 2.60 0.16 4.53
#